data_f36f0bf60e50d1a894e54155c3ba754a
#
_entry.id   f36f0bf60e50d1a894e54155c3ba754a
#
_cell.length_a   1.000
_cell.length_b   1.000
_cell.length_c   1.000
_cell.angle_alpha   90.00
_cell.angle_beta   90.00
_cell.angle_gamma   90.00
#
_symmetry.space_group_name_H-M   'P 1'
#
loop_
_entity.id
_entity.type
_entity.pdbx_description
1 polymer ?
#
loop_
_entity_poly.entity_id
_entity_poly.type
_entity_poly.pdbx_seq_one_letter_code
_entity_poly.pdbx_strand_id
1 'polypeptide(L)'
;YGWAACLVDVEVDLDSYEIQILRCVQAVDVGKAINPAIVRGQIEGGTLQALGWAVLENVVYKEGKVANANMTNCIVPTFADAPELETILVEVPYPYGPSGAKGVGEIPMDGPAAAVANAVEDALGCAFDALPISPEVVAAARSRWELS
;
A
#
# COMPACT_ATOMS: atom_id res chain seq x y z
N TYR A 1 -11.86 10.47 15.22
CA TYR A 1 -10.90 10.08 14.19
C TYR A 1 -10.42 8.65 14.43
N GLY A 2 -10.21 7.88 13.35
CA GLY A 2 -9.44 6.64 13.36
C GLY A 2 -7.95 6.96 13.20
N TRP A 3 -7.11 6.06 13.65
CA TRP A 3 -5.66 6.14 13.53
C TRP A 3 -5.14 4.82 12.98
N ALA A 4 -4.11 4.89 12.16
CA ALA A 4 -3.43 3.69 11.70
C ALA A 4 -1.92 3.91 11.67
N ALA A 5 -1.18 2.81 11.78
CA ALA A 5 0.26 2.76 11.54
C ALA A 5 0.52 1.56 10.62
N CYS A 6 1.40 1.77 9.64
CA CYS A 6 1.76 0.76 8.66
C CYS A 6 3.29 0.56 8.66
N LEU A 7 3.70 -0.70 8.61
CA LEU A 7 5.09 -1.10 8.40
C LEU A 7 5.14 -2.06 7.21
N VAL A 8 6.11 -1.88 6.34
CA VAL A 8 6.31 -2.72 5.15
C VAL A 8 7.76 -3.17 5.09
N ASP A 9 7.96 -4.46 4.84
CA ASP A 9 9.25 -5.04 4.53
C ASP A 9 9.33 -5.32 3.02
N VAL A 10 10.37 -4.85 2.36
CA VAL A 10 10.59 -5.03 0.92
C VAL A 10 11.95 -5.67 0.63
N GLU A 11 12.01 -6.35 -0.50
CA GLU A 11 13.26 -6.73 -1.17
C GLU A 11 13.28 -6.09 -2.56
N VAL A 12 14.41 -5.51 -2.96
CA VAL A 12 14.59 -4.92 -4.28
C VAL A 12 15.69 -5.70 -5.01
N ASP A 13 15.32 -6.33 -6.11
CA ASP A 13 16.27 -6.99 -6.99
C ASP A 13 17.07 -5.93 -7.77
N LEU A 14 18.39 -5.93 -7.64
CA LEU A 14 19.25 -4.90 -8.26
C LEU A 14 19.56 -5.15 -9.73
N ASP A 15 19.19 -6.32 -10.27
CA ASP A 15 19.39 -6.66 -11.68
C ASP A 15 18.12 -6.38 -12.49
N SER A 16 16.94 -6.74 -11.97
CA SER A 16 15.64 -6.50 -12.61
C SER A 16 14.96 -5.20 -12.17
N TYR A 17 15.37 -4.65 -11.02
CA TYR A 17 14.72 -3.54 -10.32
C TYR A 17 13.29 -3.81 -9.84
N GLU A 18 12.92 -5.08 -9.79
CA GLU A 18 11.62 -5.48 -9.23
C GLU A 18 11.60 -5.30 -7.71
N ILE A 19 10.47 -4.80 -7.21
CA ILE A 19 10.20 -4.64 -5.79
C ILE A 19 9.29 -5.79 -5.36
N GLN A 20 9.78 -6.63 -4.47
CA GLN A 20 8.98 -7.63 -3.80
C GLN A 20 8.57 -7.14 -2.41
N ILE A 21 7.29 -7.01 -2.17
CA ILE A 21 6.75 -6.71 -0.84
C ILE A 21 6.68 -8.04 -0.09
N LEU A 22 7.47 -8.19 0.97
CA LEU A 22 7.56 -9.44 1.72
C LEU A 22 6.48 -9.52 2.80
N ARG A 23 6.24 -8.41 3.50
CA ARG A 23 5.32 -8.34 4.63
C ARG A 23 4.74 -6.94 4.77
N CYS A 24 3.48 -6.87 5.20
CA CYS A 24 2.87 -5.61 5.60
C CYS A 24 2.12 -5.80 6.93
N VAL A 25 2.44 -4.97 7.91
CA VAL A 25 1.78 -4.92 9.22
C VAL A 25 0.94 -3.67 9.29
N GLN A 26 -0.36 -3.82 9.54
CA GLN A 26 -1.30 -2.72 9.75
C GLN A 26 -1.87 -2.75 11.17
N ALA A 27 -1.58 -1.74 11.96
CA ALA A 27 -2.24 -1.48 13.25
C ALA A 27 -3.31 -0.39 13.04
N VAL A 28 -4.58 -0.74 13.23
CA VAL A 28 -5.71 0.16 12.92
C VAL A 28 -6.61 0.31 14.14
N ASP A 29 -6.85 1.56 14.55
CA ASP A 29 -7.83 1.89 15.59
C ASP A 29 -9.24 1.92 15.02
N VAL A 30 -9.98 0.86 15.31
CA VAL A 30 -11.33 0.61 14.82
C VAL A 30 -12.42 0.96 15.86
N GLY A 31 -12.02 1.58 16.98
CA GLY A 31 -12.90 1.78 18.12
C GLY A 31 -13.26 0.44 18.74
N LYS A 32 -14.53 0.02 18.68
CA LYS A 32 -14.97 -1.33 19.03
C LYS A 32 -15.16 -2.17 17.76
N ALA A 33 -14.44 -3.25 17.63
CA ALA A 33 -14.61 -4.20 16.52
C ALA A 33 -15.93 -4.99 16.72
N ILE A 34 -16.99 -4.62 16.00
CA ILE A 34 -18.30 -5.29 16.10
C ILE A 34 -18.21 -6.73 15.57
N ASN A 35 -17.51 -6.91 14.48
CA ASN A 35 -17.16 -8.24 13.94
C ASN A 35 -15.67 -8.27 13.55
N PRO A 36 -14.79 -8.77 14.42
CA PRO A 36 -13.35 -8.75 14.19
C PRO A 36 -12.91 -9.45 12.89
N ALA A 37 -13.59 -10.51 12.47
CA ALA A 37 -13.26 -11.23 11.24
C ALA A 37 -13.52 -10.36 9.99
N ILE A 38 -14.68 -9.70 9.94
CA ILE A 38 -15.04 -8.80 8.83
C ILE A 38 -14.12 -7.57 8.84
N VAL A 39 -13.81 -7.02 10.01
CA VAL A 39 -12.91 -5.87 10.16
C VAL A 39 -11.51 -6.21 9.63
N ARG A 40 -10.96 -7.39 9.97
CA ARG A 40 -9.68 -7.87 9.40
C ARG A 40 -9.74 -7.95 7.89
N GLY A 41 -10.78 -8.59 7.33
CA GLY A 41 -10.94 -8.70 5.88
C GLY A 41 -11.02 -7.33 5.17
N GLN A 42 -11.62 -6.31 5.79
CA GLN A 42 -11.62 -4.93 5.28
C GLN A 42 -10.20 -4.33 5.31
N ILE A 43 -9.45 -4.53 6.38
CA ILE A 43 -8.09 -4.03 6.51
C ILE A 43 -7.17 -4.72 5.48
N GLU A 44 -7.20 -6.04 5.40
CA GLU A 44 -6.38 -6.82 4.45
C GLU A 44 -6.68 -6.44 2.99
N GLY A 45 -7.96 -6.33 2.63
CA GLY A 45 -8.39 -5.95 1.29
C GLY A 45 -7.98 -4.53 0.90
N GLY A 46 -8.18 -3.55 1.80
CA GLY A 46 -7.76 -2.17 1.57
C GLY A 46 -6.24 -2.03 1.50
N THR A 47 -5.52 -2.77 2.34
CA THR A 47 -4.05 -2.83 2.31
C THR A 47 -3.55 -3.33 0.95
N LEU A 48 -4.07 -4.45 0.44
CA LEU A 48 -3.64 -5.00 -0.84
C LEU A 48 -3.90 -4.03 -2.01
N GLN A 49 -5.02 -3.30 -2.00
CA GLN A 49 -5.27 -2.24 -2.98
C GLN A 49 -4.19 -1.16 -2.94
N ALA A 50 -3.82 -0.68 -1.75
CA ALA A 50 -2.81 0.37 -1.62
C ALA A 50 -1.40 -0.11 -2.00
N LEU A 51 -1.05 -1.37 -1.70
CA LEU A 51 0.20 -1.99 -2.14
C LEU A 51 0.25 -2.11 -3.67
N GLY A 52 -0.86 -2.53 -4.31
CA GLY A 52 -0.98 -2.56 -5.77
C GLY A 52 -0.79 -1.17 -6.38
N TRP A 53 -1.41 -0.16 -5.80
CA TRP A 53 -1.24 1.22 -6.25
C TRP A 53 0.20 1.73 -6.07
N ALA A 54 0.91 1.26 -5.05
CA ALA A 54 2.29 1.65 -4.81
C ALA A 54 3.27 1.16 -5.90
N VAL A 55 3.08 -0.05 -6.44
CA VAL A 55 4.10 -0.71 -7.29
C VAL A 55 3.60 -1.22 -8.65
N LEU A 56 2.28 -1.41 -8.84
CA LEU A 56 1.72 -2.06 -10.03
C LEU A 56 0.76 -1.17 -10.83
N GLU A 57 -0.18 -0.52 -10.14
CA GLU A 57 -1.31 0.14 -10.79
C GLU A 57 -0.91 1.50 -11.37
N ASN A 58 -1.06 1.65 -12.67
CA ASN A 58 -0.80 2.91 -13.36
C ASN A 58 -1.98 3.26 -14.28
N VAL A 59 -2.83 4.19 -13.84
CA VAL A 59 -3.94 4.70 -14.65
C VAL A 59 -3.44 5.82 -15.55
N VAL A 60 -3.46 5.58 -16.87
CA VAL A 60 -2.96 6.52 -17.87
C VAL A 60 -4.11 7.34 -18.45
N TYR A 61 -4.00 8.67 -18.36
CA TYR A 61 -4.95 9.59 -18.96
C TYR A 61 -4.40 10.17 -20.28
N LYS A 62 -5.24 10.16 -21.32
CA LYS A 62 -4.98 10.86 -22.58
C LYS A 62 -6.22 11.67 -22.97
N GLU A 63 -6.04 12.97 -23.19
CA GLU A 63 -7.13 13.89 -23.58
C GLU A 63 -8.37 13.81 -22.68
N GLY A 64 -8.15 13.69 -21.36
CA GLY A 64 -9.21 13.60 -20.33
C GLY A 64 -9.93 12.25 -20.27
N LYS A 65 -9.43 11.21 -20.97
CA LYS A 65 -9.98 9.85 -20.95
C LYS A 65 -8.95 8.87 -20.42
N VAL A 66 -9.40 7.82 -19.73
CA VAL A 66 -8.54 6.72 -19.33
C VAL A 66 -8.13 5.91 -20.56
N ALA A 67 -6.84 5.88 -20.86
CA ALA A 67 -6.30 5.22 -22.05
C ALA A 67 -6.15 3.70 -21.86
N ASN A 68 -6.01 3.23 -20.66
CA ASN A 68 -5.85 1.82 -20.29
C ASN A 68 -7.02 1.30 -19.43
N ALA A 69 -8.26 1.57 -19.84
CA ALA A 69 -9.49 1.30 -19.09
C ALA A 69 -9.92 -0.18 -19.07
N ASN A 70 -9.01 -1.13 -19.19
CA ASN A 70 -9.31 -2.57 -19.11
C ASN A 70 -8.21 -3.32 -18.38
N MET A 71 -8.56 -4.50 -17.82
CA MET A 71 -7.68 -5.31 -16.96
C MET A 71 -6.44 -5.89 -17.69
N THR A 72 -6.39 -5.82 -19.01
CA THR A 72 -5.20 -6.23 -19.78
C THR A 72 -4.12 -5.16 -19.79
N ASN A 73 -4.48 -3.91 -19.58
CA ASN A 73 -3.58 -2.76 -19.69
C ASN A 73 -3.45 -1.97 -18.38
N CYS A 74 -4.37 -2.17 -17.44
CA CYS A 74 -4.30 -1.68 -16.06
C CYS A 74 -4.19 -2.91 -15.14
N ILE A 75 -2.97 -3.22 -14.74
CA ILE A 75 -2.69 -4.39 -13.92
C ILE A 75 -3.04 -4.06 -12.47
N VAL A 76 -3.84 -4.90 -11.84
CA VAL A 76 -4.16 -4.83 -10.41
C VAL A 76 -3.62 -6.07 -9.71
N PRO A 77 -3.29 -6.01 -8.42
CA PRO A 77 -2.78 -7.17 -7.70
C PRO A 77 -3.80 -8.30 -7.66
N THR A 78 -3.32 -9.50 -7.81
CA THR A 78 -4.08 -10.74 -7.63
C THR A 78 -3.78 -11.33 -6.25
N PHE A 79 -4.46 -12.44 -5.90
CA PHE A 79 -4.15 -13.16 -4.66
C PHE A 79 -2.71 -13.69 -4.61
N ALA A 80 -2.11 -13.96 -5.77
CA ALA A 80 -0.72 -14.43 -5.85
C ALA A 80 0.31 -13.33 -5.53
N ASP A 81 -0.08 -12.07 -5.67
CA ASP A 81 0.78 -10.90 -5.41
C ASP A 81 0.67 -10.41 -3.95
N ALA A 82 -0.23 -11.01 -3.17
CA ALA A 82 -0.43 -10.62 -1.77
C ALA A 82 0.77 -11.05 -0.92
N PRO A 83 1.41 -10.11 -0.20
CA PRO A 83 2.46 -10.45 0.75
C PRO A 83 1.89 -11.09 2.02
N GLU A 84 2.75 -11.41 2.99
CA GLU A 84 2.29 -11.70 4.34
C GLU A 84 1.62 -10.45 4.95
N LEU A 85 0.32 -10.56 5.26
CA LEU A 85 -0.46 -9.48 5.86
C LEU A 85 -0.72 -9.76 7.34
N GLU A 86 -0.26 -8.86 8.21
CA GLU A 86 -0.55 -8.90 9.64
C GLU A 86 -1.44 -7.72 10.03
N THR A 87 -2.59 -8.03 10.61
CA THR A 87 -3.56 -7.01 11.06
C THR A 87 -3.65 -6.98 12.57
N ILE A 88 -3.36 -5.83 13.16
CA ILE A 88 -3.49 -5.54 14.60
C ILE A 88 -4.71 -4.63 14.79
N LEU A 89 -5.76 -5.15 15.42
CA LEU A 89 -6.92 -4.35 15.79
C LEU A 89 -6.63 -3.60 17.09
N VAL A 90 -6.62 -2.27 17.01
CA VAL A 90 -6.56 -1.39 18.18
C VAL A 90 -7.98 -0.97 18.52
N GLU A 91 -8.44 -1.25 19.74
CA GLU A 91 -9.80 -0.94 20.18
C GLU A 91 -9.79 0.21 21.20
N VAL A 92 -10.00 1.44 20.72
CA VAL A 92 -10.26 2.61 21.57
C VAL A 92 -11.69 3.06 21.30
N PRO A 93 -12.67 2.62 22.11
CA PRO A 93 -14.09 2.86 21.84
C PRO A 93 -14.41 4.33 21.67
N TYR A 94 -15.18 4.65 20.61
CA TYR A 94 -15.60 6.00 20.34
C TYR A 94 -16.95 6.29 20.97
N PRO A 95 -17.06 7.25 21.91
CA PRO A 95 -18.26 7.44 22.72
C PRO A 95 -19.50 7.85 21.93
N TYR A 96 -19.32 8.43 20.72
CA TYR A 96 -20.41 8.86 19.85
C TYR A 96 -20.66 7.92 18.68
N GLY A 97 -19.86 6.87 18.52
CA GLY A 97 -20.05 5.85 17.50
C GLY A 97 -21.01 4.74 17.91
N PRO A 98 -21.67 4.06 16.98
CA PRO A 98 -22.57 2.95 17.29
C PRO A 98 -21.80 1.85 17.99
N SER A 99 -22.20 1.51 19.22
CA SER A 99 -21.52 0.53 20.08
C SER A 99 -20.00 0.82 20.29
N GLY A 100 -19.56 2.06 20.13
CA GLY A 100 -18.16 2.45 20.24
C GLY A 100 -17.30 2.20 18.99
N ALA A 101 -17.89 1.80 17.87
CA ALA A 101 -17.18 1.54 16.62
C ALA A 101 -16.73 2.83 15.91
N LYS A 102 -15.64 2.73 15.15
CA LYS A 102 -15.16 3.72 14.18
C LYS A 102 -15.25 3.16 12.76
N GLY A 103 -15.19 4.04 11.76
CA GLY A 103 -15.10 3.63 10.36
C GLY A 103 -13.75 2.93 10.06
N VAL A 104 -13.78 1.93 9.19
CA VAL A 104 -12.57 1.14 8.82
C VAL A 104 -12.46 0.93 7.31
N GLY A 105 -13.36 1.53 6.50
CA GLY A 105 -13.42 1.26 5.06
C GLY A 105 -12.22 1.78 4.28
N GLU A 106 -11.74 2.99 4.54
CA GLU A 106 -10.69 3.66 3.74
C GLU A 106 -9.35 3.75 4.46
N ILE A 107 -9.36 3.83 5.80
CA ILE A 107 -8.13 4.00 6.60
C ILE A 107 -7.01 2.97 6.30
N PRO A 108 -7.30 1.71 5.91
CA PRO A 108 -6.25 0.77 5.55
C PRO A 108 -5.51 1.11 4.24
N MET A 109 -6.05 1.98 3.41
CA MET A 109 -5.42 2.42 2.15
C MET A 109 -4.46 3.62 2.34
N ASP A 110 -4.58 4.37 3.43
CA ASP A 110 -3.88 5.65 3.57
C ASP A 110 -2.38 5.47 3.83
N GLY A 111 -1.98 4.44 4.56
CA GLY A 111 -0.60 4.21 5.01
C GLY A 111 0.32 3.42 4.07
N PRO A 112 -0.15 2.32 3.44
CA PRO A 112 0.76 1.35 2.82
C PRO A 112 1.60 1.89 1.68
N ALA A 113 1.05 2.75 0.80
CA ALA A 113 1.80 3.31 -0.32
C ALA A 113 2.99 4.16 0.14
N ALA A 114 2.80 4.98 1.17
CA ALA A 114 3.89 5.75 1.77
C ALA A 114 4.89 4.86 2.51
N ALA A 115 4.43 3.80 3.17
CA ALA A 115 5.30 2.84 3.83
C ALA A 115 6.18 2.06 2.83
N VAL A 116 5.63 1.68 1.66
CA VAL A 116 6.41 1.08 0.56
C VAL A 116 7.47 2.07 0.06
N ALA A 117 7.10 3.33 -0.21
CA ALA A 117 8.05 4.33 -0.67
C ALA A 117 9.21 4.50 0.31
N ASN A 118 8.91 4.61 1.61
CA ASN A 118 9.93 4.72 2.66
C ASN A 118 10.82 3.47 2.74
N ALA A 119 10.25 2.27 2.60
CA ALA A 119 11.02 1.03 2.64
C ALA A 119 11.97 0.88 1.43
N VAL A 120 11.49 1.27 0.23
CA VAL A 120 12.32 1.28 -0.98
C VAL A 120 13.41 2.37 -0.89
N GLU A 121 13.08 3.54 -0.34
CA GLU A 121 14.05 4.59 -0.07
C GLU A 121 15.14 4.13 0.90
N ASP A 122 14.78 3.43 1.99
CA ASP A 122 15.73 2.88 2.95
C ASP A 122 16.65 1.83 2.30
N ALA A 123 16.09 0.98 1.43
CA ALA A 123 16.85 -0.05 0.74
C ALA A 123 17.85 0.51 -0.31
N LEU A 124 17.49 1.60 -0.99
CA LEU A 124 18.25 2.13 -2.14
C LEU A 124 19.00 3.44 -1.86
N GLY A 125 18.66 4.13 -0.75
CA GLY A 125 19.24 5.41 -0.39
C GLY A 125 18.79 6.59 -1.28
N CYS A 126 17.68 6.46 -2.03
CA CYS A 126 17.15 7.49 -2.90
C CYS A 126 15.64 7.65 -2.74
N ALA A 127 15.15 8.90 -2.65
CA ALA A 127 13.75 9.22 -2.41
C ALA A 127 12.86 8.99 -3.64
N PHE A 128 11.61 8.58 -3.37
CA PHE A 128 10.56 8.40 -4.37
C PHE A 128 9.36 9.28 -4.02
N ASP A 129 9.02 10.22 -4.88
CA ASP A 129 7.97 11.23 -4.72
C ASP A 129 6.76 11.03 -5.65
N ALA A 130 6.75 9.93 -6.39
CA ALA A 130 5.68 9.57 -7.33
C ALA A 130 5.38 8.08 -7.30
N LEU A 131 4.14 7.71 -7.58
CA LEU A 131 3.65 6.34 -7.68
C LEU A 131 3.09 6.06 -9.10
N PRO A 132 3.11 4.81 -9.55
CA PRO A 132 3.72 3.64 -8.92
C PRO A 132 5.25 3.67 -8.99
N ILE A 133 5.92 3.05 -8.00
CA ILE A 133 7.37 2.83 -8.02
C ILE A 133 7.63 1.58 -8.88
N SER A 134 7.65 1.75 -10.20
CA SER A 134 7.90 0.66 -11.13
C SER A 134 9.41 0.37 -11.26
N PRO A 135 9.80 -0.79 -11.83
CA PRO A 135 11.20 -1.10 -12.10
C PRO A 135 11.91 -0.02 -12.91
N GLU A 136 11.22 0.62 -13.87
CA GLU A 136 11.77 1.71 -14.68
C GLU A 136 12.03 2.97 -13.84
N VAL A 137 11.17 3.25 -12.87
CA VAL A 137 11.34 4.38 -11.94
C VAL A 137 12.54 4.13 -11.03
N VAL A 138 12.69 2.90 -10.51
CA VAL A 138 13.85 2.50 -9.69
C VAL A 138 15.15 2.61 -10.50
N ALA A 139 15.19 2.05 -11.72
CA ALA A 139 16.36 2.12 -12.60
C ALA A 139 16.78 3.57 -12.89
N ALA A 140 15.81 4.44 -13.18
CA ALA A 140 16.06 5.86 -13.45
C ALA A 140 16.56 6.63 -12.22
N ALA A 141 16.07 6.31 -11.03
CA ALA A 141 16.52 6.91 -9.77
C ALA A 141 17.96 6.51 -9.46
N ARG A 142 18.29 5.22 -9.58
CA ARG A 142 19.65 4.69 -9.35
C ARG A 142 20.69 5.30 -10.31
N SER A 143 20.36 5.39 -11.59
CA SER A 143 21.27 5.99 -12.59
C SER A 143 21.60 7.45 -12.29
N ARG A 144 20.69 8.20 -11.68
CA ARG A 144 20.95 9.59 -11.24
C ARG A 144 21.85 9.66 -10.02
N TRP A 145 21.75 8.70 -9.13
CA TRP A 145 22.53 8.66 -7.89
C TRP A 145 23.98 8.21 -8.12
N GLU A 146 24.24 7.28 -9.05
CA GLU A 146 25.60 6.84 -9.42
C GLU A 146 26.42 7.95 -10.15
N LEU A 147 25.75 9.01 -10.61
CA LEU A 147 26.37 10.16 -11.30
C LEU A 147 26.58 11.38 -10.39
N SER A 148 26.13 11.35 -9.14
CA SER A 148 26.23 12.42 -8.15
C SER A 148 27.31 12.16 -7.12
#